data_c66449c93305fb1f8980225ba2639826
#
_entry.id   c66449c93305fb1f8980225ba2639826
#
_cell.length_a   1.000
_cell.length_b   1.000
_cell.length_c   1.000
_cell.angle_alpha   90.00
_cell.angle_beta   90.00
_cell.angle_gamma   90.00
#
_symmetry.space_group_name_H-M   'P 1'
#
loop_
_entity.id
_entity.type
_entity.pdbx_description
1 polymer ?
#
loop_
_entity_poly.entity_id
_entity_poly.type
_entity_poly.pdbx_seq_one_letter_code
_entity_poly.pdbx_strand_id
1 'polypeptide(L)'
;MPSNDILDHLSRLYALSDDPWNHRSSPYEALKYRATLAAIGSGPFHHALEIGCGNGTFATLLADRCETLTVMDCIPAAVALARQALTPYPHAGVIQGAAPRDLPQIRPDLVVLSEVLYFLTPADIADLGHWLRHHATGAVVAVNWTGPTDEPLTGPQAVGLLADGLGRGQTHHCQGYRIDVF
;
A
#
# COMPACT_ATOMS: atom_id res chain seq x y z
N MET A 1 6.99 4.77 -12.15
CA MET A 1 5.93 5.77 -11.83
C MET A 1 4.70 5.40 -12.63
N PRO A 2 3.49 5.39 -12.02
CA PRO A 2 2.28 5.15 -12.80
C PRO A 2 2.22 6.05 -14.02
N SER A 3 1.70 5.53 -15.14
CA SER A 3 1.55 6.35 -16.35
C SER A 3 0.59 7.51 -16.12
N ASN A 4 0.67 8.56 -16.94
CA ASN A 4 -0.28 9.67 -16.85
C ASN A 4 -1.72 9.18 -17.01
N ASP A 5 -1.97 8.20 -17.87
CA ASP A 5 -3.31 7.61 -18.07
C ASP A 5 -3.85 6.96 -16.79
N ILE A 6 -3.00 6.25 -16.02
CA ILE A 6 -3.36 5.67 -14.70
C ILE A 6 -3.66 6.79 -13.69
N LEU A 7 -2.81 7.82 -13.61
CA LEU A 7 -3.03 8.95 -12.71
C LEU A 7 -4.33 9.69 -13.02
N ASP A 8 -4.61 9.90 -14.30
CA ASP A 8 -5.85 10.53 -14.76
C ASP A 8 -7.08 9.66 -14.48
N HIS A 9 -6.95 8.34 -14.64
CA HIS A 9 -8.01 7.39 -14.29
C HIS A 9 -8.32 7.43 -12.80
N LEU A 10 -7.32 7.26 -11.94
CA LEU A 10 -7.48 7.31 -10.48
C LEU A 10 -8.02 8.65 -10.00
N SER A 11 -7.52 9.75 -10.56
CA SER A 11 -7.99 11.11 -10.22
C SER A 11 -9.46 11.29 -10.56
N ARG A 12 -9.93 10.75 -11.69
CA ARG A 12 -11.36 10.76 -12.05
C ARG A 12 -12.22 9.97 -11.07
N LEU A 13 -11.75 8.79 -10.62
CA LEU A 13 -12.47 8.00 -9.63
C LEU A 13 -12.66 8.78 -8.33
N TYR A 14 -11.61 9.41 -7.81
CA TYR A 14 -11.67 10.25 -6.61
C TYR A 14 -12.47 11.57 -6.81
N ALA A 15 -12.59 12.06 -8.04
CA ALA A 15 -13.47 13.20 -8.33
C ALA A 15 -14.96 12.82 -8.28
N LEU A 16 -15.30 11.54 -8.51
CA LEU A 16 -16.67 11.04 -8.49
C LEU A 16 -17.10 10.52 -7.10
N SER A 17 -16.15 10.05 -6.29
CA SER A 17 -16.42 9.48 -4.96
C SER A 17 -15.22 9.65 -4.05
N ASP A 18 -15.45 9.95 -2.77
CA ASP A 18 -14.43 9.94 -1.73
C ASP A 18 -14.08 8.53 -1.23
N ASP A 19 -14.76 7.51 -1.76
CA ASP A 19 -14.54 6.09 -1.48
C ASP A 19 -14.84 5.21 -2.71
N PRO A 20 -14.05 5.32 -3.79
CA PRO A 20 -14.34 4.66 -5.07
C PRO A 20 -14.48 3.13 -4.99
N TRP A 21 -13.79 2.52 -4.03
CA TRP A 21 -13.80 1.05 -3.84
C TRP A 21 -14.59 0.60 -2.62
N ASN A 22 -15.34 1.50 -1.97
CA ASN A 22 -16.12 1.21 -0.75
C ASN A 22 -15.25 0.66 0.41
N HIS A 23 -14.04 1.17 0.56
CA HIS A 23 -13.10 0.78 1.63
C HIS A 23 -13.70 0.86 3.03
N ARG A 24 -14.57 1.86 3.26
CA ARG A 24 -15.20 2.11 4.58
C ARG A 24 -16.33 1.16 4.91
N SER A 25 -17.02 0.60 3.91
CA SER A 25 -18.30 -0.10 4.11
C SER A 25 -18.35 -1.51 3.53
N SER A 26 -17.42 -1.90 2.67
CA SER A 26 -17.40 -3.22 2.06
C SER A 26 -17.01 -4.31 3.08
N PRO A 27 -17.86 -5.35 3.29
CA PRO A 27 -17.48 -6.51 4.09
C PRO A 27 -16.25 -7.24 3.54
N TYR A 28 -16.05 -7.22 2.22
CA TYR A 28 -14.88 -7.77 1.56
C TYR A 28 -13.61 -7.02 1.97
N GLU A 29 -13.61 -5.69 1.92
CA GLU A 29 -12.48 -4.86 2.34
C GLU A 29 -12.19 -5.05 3.84
N ALA A 30 -13.22 -5.09 4.68
CA ALA A 30 -13.05 -5.35 6.10
C ALA A 30 -12.42 -6.72 6.40
N LEU A 31 -12.74 -7.76 5.61
CA LEU A 31 -12.10 -9.08 5.71
C LEU A 31 -10.64 -9.03 5.25
N LYS A 32 -10.37 -8.36 4.13
CA LYS A 32 -9.01 -8.16 3.59
C LYS A 32 -8.13 -7.42 4.60
N TYR A 33 -8.60 -6.33 5.20
CA TYR A 33 -7.88 -5.60 6.23
C TYR A 33 -7.57 -6.45 7.46
N ARG A 34 -8.53 -7.23 7.95
CA ARG A 34 -8.29 -8.16 9.07
C ARG A 34 -7.23 -9.21 8.74
N ALA A 35 -7.29 -9.79 7.55
CA ALA A 35 -6.29 -10.76 7.09
C ALA A 35 -4.90 -10.12 6.96
N THR A 36 -4.82 -8.90 6.42
CA THR A 36 -3.58 -8.13 6.31
C THR A 36 -3.00 -7.83 7.70
N LEU A 37 -3.83 -7.38 8.63
CA LEU A 37 -3.40 -7.12 10.01
C LEU A 37 -2.96 -8.39 10.74
N ALA A 38 -3.55 -9.55 10.44
CA ALA A 38 -3.11 -10.83 10.97
C ALA A 38 -1.74 -11.25 10.40
N ALA A 39 -1.50 -11.01 9.11
CA ALA A 39 -0.22 -11.27 8.46
C ALA A 39 0.90 -10.33 8.95
N ILE A 40 0.58 -9.07 9.22
CA ILE A 40 1.49 -8.07 9.79
C ILE A 40 1.90 -8.43 11.23
N GLY A 41 0.99 -8.99 12.03
CA GLY A 41 1.20 -9.25 13.44
C GLY A 41 0.74 -8.12 14.36
N SER A 42 1.02 -8.26 15.66
CA SER A 42 0.43 -7.38 16.70
C SER A 42 1.14 -6.02 16.87
N GLY A 43 2.38 -5.88 16.44
CA GLY A 43 3.21 -4.72 16.77
C GLY A 43 3.65 -4.71 18.26
N PRO A 44 3.98 -3.56 18.87
CA PRO A 44 4.07 -2.28 18.17
C PRO A 44 5.23 -2.22 17.20
N PHE A 45 5.04 -1.51 16.08
CA PHE A 45 6.11 -1.18 15.14
C PHE A 45 6.66 0.21 15.47
N HIS A 46 7.97 0.37 15.41
CA HIS A 46 8.58 1.68 15.66
C HIS A 46 8.23 2.68 14.57
N HIS A 47 8.32 2.25 13.32
CA HIS A 47 7.96 3.09 12.18
C HIS A 47 7.36 2.23 11.05
N ALA A 48 6.07 2.33 10.84
CA ALA A 48 5.41 1.73 9.68
C ALA A 48 5.31 2.70 8.51
N LEU A 49 5.45 2.16 7.29
CA LEU A 49 5.20 2.88 6.04
C LEU A 49 4.11 2.15 5.26
N GLU A 50 3.02 2.85 4.91
CA GLU A 50 2.02 2.36 3.97
C GLU A 50 2.16 3.10 2.64
N ILE A 51 2.29 2.36 1.52
CA ILE A 51 2.34 2.88 0.16
C ILE A 51 1.04 2.52 -0.55
N GLY A 52 0.33 3.53 -1.07
CA GLY A 52 -1.01 3.38 -1.65
C GLY A 52 -2.10 3.46 -0.58
N CYS A 53 -2.06 4.47 0.28
CA CYS A 53 -2.98 4.57 1.42
C CYS A 53 -4.43 4.93 1.05
N GLY A 54 -4.68 5.35 -0.19
CA GLY A 54 -6.02 5.73 -0.63
C GLY A 54 -6.66 6.78 0.29
N ASN A 55 -7.91 6.54 0.70
CA ASN A 55 -8.63 7.42 1.61
C ASN A 55 -8.25 7.25 3.11
N GLY A 56 -7.23 6.44 3.40
CA GLY A 56 -6.69 6.26 4.75
C GLY A 56 -7.47 5.26 5.62
N THR A 57 -8.43 4.52 5.07
CA THR A 57 -9.23 3.58 5.87
C THR A 57 -8.37 2.50 6.54
N PHE A 58 -7.46 1.86 5.79
CA PHE A 58 -6.56 0.87 6.38
C PHE A 58 -5.50 1.53 7.29
N ALA A 59 -5.01 2.71 6.92
CA ALA A 59 -4.07 3.48 7.71
C ALA A 59 -4.53 3.72 9.15
N THR A 60 -5.84 3.99 9.37
CA THR A 60 -6.39 4.17 10.72
C THR A 60 -6.28 2.89 11.57
N LEU A 61 -6.45 1.71 10.96
CA LEU A 61 -6.30 0.42 11.65
C LEU A 61 -4.82 0.10 11.93
N LEU A 62 -3.93 0.55 11.06
CA LEU A 62 -2.49 0.37 11.21
C LEU A 62 -1.91 1.31 12.27
N ALA A 63 -2.46 2.52 12.41
CA ALA A 63 -2.02 3.52 13.37
C ALA A 63 -2.04 3.01 14.82
N ASP A 64 -3.02 2.18 15.18
CA ASP A 64 -3.11 1.58 16.52
C ASP A 64 -1.98 0.56 16.84
N ARG A 65 -1.12 0.24 15.85
CA ARG A 65 -0.04 -0.75 15.96
C ARG A 65 1.36 -0.15 15.80
N CYS A 66 1.46 1.16 15.71
CA CYS A 66 2.71 1.85 15.40
C CYS A 66 3.01 2.96 16.41
N GLU A 67 4.30 3.18 16.70
CA GLU A 67 4.76 4.38 17.41
C GLU A 67 4.82 5.58 16.46
N THR A 68 5.16 5.33 15.18
CA THR A 68 5.14 6.30 14.09
C THR A 68 4.57 5.64 12.85
N LEU A 69 3.65 6.32 12.18
CA LEU A 69 3.09 5.89 10.90
C LEU A 69 3.34 6.94 9.83
N THR A 70 3.92 6.52 8.72
CA THR A 70 3.97 7.31 7.49
C THR A 70 3.12 6.63 6.45
N VAL A 71 2.20 7.37 5.82
CA VAL A 71 1.42 6.85 4.70
C VAL A 71 1.61 7.74 3.47
N MET A 72 1.55 7.15 2.28
CA MET A 72 1.69 7.93 1.06
C MET A 72 0.71 7.49 -0.03
N ASP A 73 0.31 8.46 -0.83
CA ASP A 73 -0.47 8.25 -2.05
C ASP A 73 -0.09 9.30 -3.10
N CYS A 74 -0.23 8.95 -4.38
CA CYS A 74 0.09 9.87 -5.47
C CYS A 74 -1.09 10.78 -5.85
N ILE A 75 -2.33 10.43 -5.47
CA ILE A 75 -3.53 11.17 -5.83
C ILE A 75 -3.85 12.24 -4.76
N PRO A 76 -3.85 13.55 -5.13
CA PRO A 76 -4.05 14.63 -4.16
C PRO A 76 -5.35 14.52 -3.36
N ALA A 77 -6.44 14.05 -3.99
CA ALA A 77 -7.72 13.86 -3.33
C ALA A 77 -7.65 12.74 -2.29
N ALA A 78 -7.00 11.60 -2.60
CA ALA A 78 -6.76 10.52 -1.66
C ALA A 78 -5.94 11.01 -0.45
N VAL A 79 -4.87 11.75 -0.70
CA VAL A 79 -4.02 12.37 0.36
C VAL A 79 -4.83 13.27 1.28
N ALA A 80 -5.73 14.09 0.73
CA ALA A 80 -6.59 14.96 1.54
C ALA A 80 -7.52 14.15 2.45
N LEU A 81 -8.12 13.09 1.93
CA LEU A 81 -8.98 12.16 2.68
C LEU A 81 -8.20 11.41 3.76
N ALA A 82 -7.01 10.90 3.43
CA ALA A 82 -6.13 10.22 4.39
C ALA A 82 -5.72 11.16 5.54
N ARG A 83 -5.38 12.43 5.24
CA ARG A 83 -5.09 13.44 6.28
C ARG A 83 -6.28 13.67 7.21
N GLN A 84 -7.49 13.71 6.66
CA GLN A 84 -8.71 13.83 7.46
C GLN A 84 -8.94 12.60 8.33
N ALA A 85 -8.81 11.39 7.77
CA ALA A 85 -8.99 10.14 8.49
C ALA A 85 -7.97 9.98 9.64
N LEU A 86 -6.74 10.43 9.42
CA LEU A 86 -5.65 10.32 10.40
C LEU A 86 -5.56 11.49 11.39
N THR A 87 -6.47 12.46 11.35
CA THR A 87 -6.51 13.57 12.32
C THR A 87 -6.48 13.11 13.80
N PRO A 88 -7.13 11.98 14.20
CA PRO A 88 -7.08 11.49 15.57
C PRO A 88 -5.71 10.91 15.98
N TYR A 89 -4.79 10.68 15.04
CA TYR A 89 -3.52 9.98 15.24
C TYR A 89 -2.32 10.94 15.08
N PRO A 90 -1.88 11.65 16.13
CA PRO A 90 -0.83 12.67 16.02
C PRO A 90 0.55 12.11 15.64
N HIS A 91 0.74 10.80 15.75
CA HIS A 91 1.95 10.07 15.34
C HIS A 91 1.92 9.60 13.88
N ALA A 92 0.84 9.91 13.14
CA ALA A 92 0.68 9.54 11.73
C ALA A 92 0.91 10.75 10.82
N GLY A 93 1.76 10.59 9.80
CA GLY A 93 2.05 11.58 8.77
C GLY A 93 1.61 11.11 7.39
N VAL A 94 1.12 12.05 6.54
CA VAL A 94 0.67 11.76 5.17
C VAL A 94 1.52 12.50 4.16
N ILE A 95 2.14 11.77 3.23
CA ILE A 95 2.98 12.28 2.14
C ILE A 95 2.20 12.17 0.82
N GLN A 96 2.21 13.23 0.03
CA GLN A 96 1.81 13.17 -1.36
C GLN A 96 3.03 12.82 -2.20
N GLY A 97 3.01 11.69 -2.90
CA GLY A 97 4.11 11.26 -3.74
C GLY A 97 3.84 9.92 -4.41
N ALA A 98 4.56 9.64 -5.48
CA ALA A 98 4.48 8.41 -6.24
C ALA A 98 5.71 7.53 -6.00
N ALA A 99 5.49 6.28 -5.56
CA ALA A 99 6.55 5.28 -5.51
C ALA A 99 7.00 4.90 -6.95
N PRO A 100 8.30 4.59 -7.15
CA PRO A 100 9.38 4.62 -6.17
C PRO A 100 10.06 6.00 -6.02
N ARG A 101 9.74 6.97 -6.89
CA ARG A 101 10.48 8.23 -7.03
C ARG A 101 10.48 9.10 -5.76
N ASP A 102 9.32 9.19 -5.10
CA ASP A 102 9.09 10.11 -3.99
C ASP A 102 9.11 9.39 -2.63
N LEU A 103 9.73 8.21 -2.56
CA LEU A 103 9.84 7.45 -1.31
C LEU A 103 10.63 8.23 -0.25
N PRO A 104 10.15 8.28 1.01
CA PRO A 104 10.79 9.05 2.05
C PRO A 104 12.12 8.43 2.51
N GLN A 105 13.05 9.25 3.00
CA GLN A 105 14.32 8.82 3.56
C GLN A 105 14.16 8.39 5.02
N ILE A 106 13.45 7.28 5.23
CA ILE A 106 13.15 6.68 6.55
C ILE A 106 13.59 5.22 6.57
N ARG A 107 13.64 4.62 7.76
CA ARG A 107 13.98 3.20 7.96
C ARG A 107 12.84 2.48 8.70
N PRO A 108 11.76 2.14 7.98
CA PRO A 108 10.60 1.48 8.60
C PRO A 108 10.93 0.04 8.97
N ASP A 109 10.37 -0.43 10.08
CA ASP A 109 10.37 -1.84 10.48
C ASP A 109 9.12 -2.60 10.01
N LEU A 110 8.18 -1.88 9.39
CA LEU A 110 7.09 -2.45 8.63
C LEU A 110 6.83 -1.61 7.36
N VAL A 111 6.74 -2.25 6.21
CA VAL A 111 6.24 -1.63 4.97
C VAL A 111 5.03 -2.38 4.47
N VAL A 112 3.94 -1.67 4.20
CA VAL A 112 2.73 -2.23 3.58
C VAL A 112 2.56 -1.64 2.18
N LEU A 113 2.46 -2.52 1.18
CA LEU A 113 2.16 -2.21 -0.21
C LEU A 113 0.73 -2.66 -0.48
N SER A 114 -0.22 -1.74 -0.35
CA SER A 114 -1.64 -2.07 -0.40
C SER A 114 -2.23 -1.72 -1.76
N GLU A 115 -2.50 -2.74 -2.59
CA GLU A 115 -3.13 -2.63 -3.91
C GLU A 115 -2.44 -1.61 -4.84
N VAL A 116 -1.09 -1.58 -4.82
CA VAL A 116 -0.32 -0.54 -5.52
C VAL A 116 0.59 -1.09 -6.62
N LEU A 117 1.07 -2.34 -6.48
CA LEU A 117 2.15 -2.85 -7.33
C LEU A 117 1.76 -2.97 -8.80
N TYR A 118 0.54 -3.36 -9.11
CA TYR A 118 0.08 -3.57 -10.48
C TYR A 118 -0.14 -2.26 -11.28
N PHE A 119 -0.08 -1.10 -10.61
CA PHE A 119 -0.03 0.22 -11.27
C PHE A 119 1.38 0.63 -11.68
N LEU A 120 2.41 -0.09 -11.22
CA LEU A 120 3.80 0.24 -11.47
C LEU A 120 4.33 -0.49 -12.72
N THR A 121 5.33 0.09 -13.37
CA THR A 121 6.08 -0.60 -14.41
C THR A 121 7.04 -1.62 -13.79
N PRO A 122 7.52 -2.65 -14.56
CA PRO A 122 8.55 -3.56 -14.07
C PRO A 122 9.82 -2.85 -13.57
N ALA A 123 10.23 -1.75 -14.21
CA ALA A 123 11.37 -0.94 -13.77
C ALA A 123 11.10 -0.25 -12.43
N ASP A 124 9.90 0.32 -12.25
CA ASP A 124 9.51 0.94 -10.98
C ASP A 124 9.47 -0.08 -9.83
N ILE A 125 8.99 -1.31 -10.10
CA ILE A 125 9.00 -2.39 -9.11
C ILE A 125 10.43 -2.78 -8.74
N ALA A 126 11.34 -2.83 -9.70
CA ALA A 126 12.76 -3.09 -9.43
C ALA A 126 13.39 -1.99 -8.57
N ASP A 127 13.11 -0.71 -8.86
CA ASP A 127 13.58 0.44 -8.08
C ASP A 127 12.96 0.46 -6.67
N LEU A 128 11.67 0.14 -6.55
CA LEU A 128 11.01 -0.06 -5.26
C LEU A 128 11.68 -1.18 -4.45
N GLY A 129 11.93 -2.33 -5.08
CA GLY A 129 12.64 -3.45 -4.45
C GLY A 129 14.05 -3.07 -4.00
N HIS A 130 14.75 -2.25 -4.78
CA HIS A 130 16.06 -1.70 -4.38
C HIS A 130 15.93 -0.80 -3.14
N TRP A 131 14.97 0.12 -3.12
CA TRP A 131 14.73 0.98 -1.97
C TRP A 131 14.37 0.15 -0.72
N LEU A 132 13.48 -0.83 -0.84
CA LEU A 132 13.07 -1.71 0.26
C LEU A 132 14.26 -2.43 0.89
N ARG A 133 15.17 -3.01 0.08
CA ARG A 133 16.39 -3.68 0.60
C ARG A 133 17.30 -2.77 1.40
N HIS A 134 17.32 -1.48 1.11
CA HIS A 134 18.23 -0.52 1.76
C HIS A 134 17.62 0.18 2.96
N HIS A 135 16.28 0.29 3.01
CA HIS A 135 15.57 1.11 3.99
C HIS A 135 14.69 0.27 4.92
N ALA A 136 14.00 -0.76 4.45
CA ALA A 136 13.18 -1.59 5.33
C ALA A 136 14.08 -2.40 6.28
N THR A 137 13.76 -2.34 7.58
CA THR A 137 14.51 -3.04 8.63
C THR A 137 13.74 -4.24 9.20
N GLY A 138 12.51 -4.44 8.77
CA GLY A 138 11.62 -5.51 9.18
C GLY A 138 10.76 -6.00 8.01
N ALA A 139 9.53 -6.37 8.28
CA ALA A 139 8.64 -7.02 7.31
C ALA A 139 8.19 -6.07 6.18
N VAL A 140 8.12 -6.62 4.97
CA VAL A 140 7.45 -6.01 3.83
C VAL A 140 6.23 -6.86 3.49
N VAL A 141 5.04 -6.27 3.52
CA VAL A 141 3.76 -6.95 3.27
C VAL A 141 3.12 -6.36 2.03
N ALA A 142 2.92 -7.19 1.00
CA ALA A 142 2.27 -6.79 -0.23
C ALA A 142 0.88 -7.45 -0.34
N VAL A 143 -0.14 -6.63 -0.53
CA VAL A 143 -1.53 -7.07 -0.73
C VAL A 143 -1.94 -6.73 -2.15
N ASN A 144 -2.39 -7.73 -2.91
CA ASN A 144 -2.73 -7.53 -4.31
C ASN A 144 -3.97 -8.31 -4.72
N TRP A 145 -4.85 -7.65 -5.46
CA TRP A 145 -5.95 -8.27 -6.17
C TRP A 145 -5.45 -9.36 -7.14
N THR A 146 -6.19 -10.46 -7.24
CA THR A 146 -5.82 -11.61 -8.09
C THR A 146 -6.81 -11.87 -9.24
N GLY A 147 -7.90 -11.13 -9.29
CA GLY A 147 -8.88 -11.21 -10.36
C GLY A 147 -8.45 -10.48 -11.64
N PRO A 148 -9.34 -10.44 -12.63
CA PRO A 148 -9.12 -9.68 -13.87
C PRO A 148 -8.88 -8.20 -13.58
N THR A 149 -8.01 -7.58 -14.37
CA THR A 149 -7.71 -6.16 -14.29
C THR A 149 -7.33 -5.63 -15.68
N ASP A 150 -7.61 -4.37 -15.94
CA ASP A 150 -7.18 -3.65 -17.14
C ASP A 150 -5.81 -2.95 -16.92
N GLU A 151 -5.20 -3.13 -15.74
CA GLU A 151 -3.91 -2.55 -15.41
C GLU A 151 -2.76 -3.26 -16.15
N PRO A 152 -1.58 -2.59 -16.30
CA PRO A 152 -0.43 -3.13 -17.05
C PRO A 152 0.06 -4.50 -16.56
N LEU A 153 -0.09 -4.76 -15.26
CA LEU A 153 0.29 -6.01 -14.62
C LEU A 153 -0.90 -6.57 -13.82
N THR A 154 -0.99 -7.90 -13.76
CA THR A 154 -1.82 -8.54 -12.75
C THR A 154 -1.13 -8.49 -11.39
N GLY A 155 -1.89 -8.56 -10.28
CA GLY A 155 -1.30 -8.62 -8.94
C GLY A 155 -0.26 -9.74 -8.76
N PRO A 156 -0.53 -10.98 -9.21
CA PRO A 156 0.48 -12.05 -9.19
C PRO A 156 1.76 -11.75 -9.99
N GLN A 157 1.65 -11.12 -11.16
CA GLN A 157 2.82 -10.71 -11.95
C GLN A 157 3.64 -9.63 -11.22
N ALA A 158 2.97 -8.61 -10.71
CA ALA A 158 3.62 -7.51 -10.01
C ALA A 158 4.36 -7.97 -8.74
N VAL A 159 3.74 -8.85 -7.96
CA VAL A 159 4.39 -9.42 -6.77
C VAL A 159 5.54 -10.37 -7.14
N GLY A 160 5.42 -11.09 -8.25
CA GLY A 160 6.54 -11.92 -8.77
C GLY A 160 7.77 -11.08 -9.05
N LEU A 161 7.61 -9.95 -9.74
CA LEU A 161 8.71 -9.01 -10.01
C LEU A 161 9.32 -8.44 -8.72
N LEU A 162 8.51 -8.16 -7.70
CA LEU A 162 9.02 -7.71 -6.40
C LEU A 162 9.82 -8.81 -5.69
N ALA A 163 9.32 -10.05 -5.75
CA ALA A 163 9.99 -11.22 -5.16
C ALA A 163 11.34 -11.54 -5.82
N ASP A 164 11.51 -11.25 -7.11
CA ASP A 164 12.81 -11.36 -7.78
C ASP A 164 13.86 -10.44 -7.14
N GLY A 165 13.43 -9.31 -6.61
CA GLY A 165 14.28 -8.36 -5.90
C GLY A 165 14.49 -8.65 -4.41
N LEU A 166 13.46 -9.08 -3.69
CA LEU A 166 13.49 -9.26 -2.23
C LEU A 166 13.79 -10.70 -1.80
N GLY A 167 13.63 -11.66 -2.70
CA GLY A 167 13.61 -13.08 -2.38
C GLY A 167 12.17 -13.59 -2.14
N ARG A 168 12.05 -14.92 -1.98
CA ARG A 168 10.74 -15.54 -1.76
C ARG A 168 10.26 -15.28 -0.34
N GLY A 169 9.07 -14.70 -0.22
CA GLY A 169 8.33 -14.54 1.02
C GLY A 169 7.31 -15.66 1.27
N GLN A 170 6.57 -15.52 2.34
CA GLN A 170 5.41 -16.35 2.65
C GLN A 170 4.17 -15.78 1.96
N THR A 171 3.44 -16.63 1.21
CA THR A 171 2.20 -16.22 0.50
C THR A 171 0.97 -16.81 1.18
N HIS A 172 -0.03 -15.96 1.41
CA HIS A 172 -1.37 -16.33 1.85
C HIS A 172 -2.37 -16.06 0.71
N HIS A 173 -2.97 -17.12 0.18
CA HIS A 173 -4.02 -17.02 -0.84
C HIS A 173 -5.38 -16.85 -0.19
N CYS A 174 -6.09 -15.80 -0.57
CA CYS A 174 -7.43 -15.48 -0.10
C CYS A 174 -8.40 -15.40 -1.29
N GLN A 175 -9.71 -15.23 -1.02
CA GLN A 175 -10.69 -15.08 -2.09
C GLN A 175 -10.55 -13.70 -2.75
N GLY A 176 -10.04 -13.67 -3.98
CA GLY A 176 -9.89 -12.45 -4.79
C GLY A 176 -8.62 -11.63 -4.52
N TYR A 177 -7.81 -11.99 -3.53
CA TYR A 177 -6.54 -11.31 -3.26
C TYR A 177 -5.49 -12.27 -2.70
N ARG A 178 -4.26 -11.82 -2.65
CA ARG A 178 -3.14 -12.51 -2.00
C ARG A 178 -2.39 -11.55 -1.08
N ILE A 179 -1.78 -12.10 -0.06
CA ILE A 179 -0.89 -11.38 0.87
C ILE A 179 0.45 -12.08 0.82
N ASP A 180 1.51 -11.33 0.52
CA ASP A 180 2.89 -11.81 0.51
C ASP A 180 3.69 -11.07 1.58
N VAL A 181 4.42 -11.83 2.40
CA VAL A 181 5.25 -11.31 3.49
C VAL A 181 6.70 -11.67 3.20
N PHE A 182 7.55 -10.65 3.09
CA PHE A 182 8.98 -10.74 2.80
C PHE A 182 9.81 -10.36 4.03
#